data_76713cf6ad07c0288a5984e8367205e8
#
_entry.id   76713cf6ad07c0288a5984e8367205e8
#
_cell.length_a   1.000
_cell.length_b   1.000
_cell.length_c   1.000
_cell.angle_alpha   90.00
_cell.angle_beta   90.00
_cell.angle_gamma   90.00
#
_symmetry.space_group_name_H-M   'P 1'
#
loop_
_entity.id
_entity.type
_entity.pdbx_description
1 polymer ?
#
loop_
_entity_poly.entity_id
_entity_poly.type
_entity_poly.pdbx_seq_one_letter_code
_entity_poly.pdbx_strand_id
1 'polypeptide(L)'
;MGKKKIVTKKEGEADAGPKARSSARSGKKHVSAGTLYVQSTYNNTKLLLTDKDGNALAWSSSGAIGFKGAKKGTPFAAAKVGELIGEKAQNIGIKEVDVVVRGVGSGRESGIRAFISKGIELTTIKDRTPIPHNGPKPRKPRTV
;
A
#
# COMPACT_ATOMS: atom_id res chain seq x y z
N MET A 1 38.86 -23.12 -54.23
CA MET A 1 39.04 -23.45 -52.81
C MET A 1 38.45 -22.27 -51.96
N GLY A 2 37.30 -22.46 -51.43
CA GLY A 2 36.67 -21.43 -50.60
C GLY A 2 37.35 -21.33 -49.25
N LYS A 3 37.99 -20.21 -49.00
CA LYS A 3 38.46 -19.90 -47.63
C LYS A 3 37.24 -19.65 -46.75
N LYS A 4 36.92 -20.57 -45.87
CA LYS A 4 35.93 -20.33 -44.81
C LYS A 4 36.41 -19.19 -43.94
N LYS A 5 35.76 -18.05 -44.02
CA LYS A 5 35.94 -16.97 -43.05
C LYS A 5 35.44 -17.47 -41.71
N ILE A 6 36.36 -17.78 -40.83
CA ILE A 6 36.01 -18.00 -39.43
C ILE A 6 35.67 -16.62 -38.89
N VAL A 7 34.37 -16.37 -38.71
CA VAL A 7 33.94 -15.23 -37.94
C VAL A 7 34.23 -15.59 -36.48
N THR A 8 35.36 -15.17 -36.01
CA THR A 8 35.60 -15.12 -34.56
C THR A 8 34.61 -14.14 -34.02
N LYS A 9 33.56 -14.68 -33.43
CA LYS A 9 32.71 -13.91 -32.53
C LYS A 9 33.70 -13.32 -31.49
N LYS A 10 33.86 -12.01 -31.51
CA LYS A 10 34.42 -11.32 -30.39
C LYS A 10 33.42 -11.53 -29.24
N GLU A 11 33.67 -12.58 -28.47
CA GLU A 11 33.17 -12.65 -27.11
C GLU A 11 33.93 -11.61 -26.34
N GLY A 12 33.31 -10.50 -26.04
CA GLY A 12 34.03 -9.55 -25.25
C GLY A 12 33.51 -8.14 -25.19
N GLU A 13 32.41 -7.88 -25.72
CA GLU A 13 31.61 -6.75 -25.23
C GLU A 13 30.28 -7.33 -24.82
N ALA A 14 30.27 -7.87 -23.62
CA ALA A 14 29.06 -7.78 -22.83
C ALA A 14 28.68 -6.31 -22.91
N ASP A 15 27.72 -6.03 -23.77
CA ASP A 15 26.95 -4.81 -23.70
C ASP A 15 26.61 -4.66 -22.24
N ALA A 16 27.33 -3.77 -21.58
CA ALA A 16 26.95 -3.27 -20.29
C ALA A 16 25.66 -2.51 -20.59
N GLY A 17 24.57 -3.26 -20.71
CA GLY A 17 23.25 -2.71 -20.68
C GLY A 17 23.21 -1.70 -19.55
N PRO A 18 22.46 -0.63 -19.63
CA PRO A 18 22.53 0.46 -18.67
C PRO A 18 22.52 -0.19 -17.29
N LYS A 19 23.66 -0.12 -16.62
CA LYS A 19 23.79 -0.58 -15.25
C LYS A 19 22.57 0.02 -14.58
N ALA A 20 21.61 -0.82 -14.28
CA ALA A 20 20.48 -0.41 -13.49
C ALA A 20 21.13 0.41 -12.39
N ARG A 21 20.92 1.72 -12.40
CA ARG A 21 21.40 2.60 -11.36
C ARG A 21 20.93 1.90 -10.13
N SER A 22 21.82 1.25 -9.43
CA SER A 22 21.52 0.73 -8.13
C SER A 22 20.91 1.92 -7.46
N SER A 23 19.59 1.87 -7.32
CA SER A 23 18.87 2.90 -6.56
C SER A 23 19.68 2.96 -5.29
N ALA A 24 20.40 4.07 -5.12
CA ALA A 24 21.22 4.28 -3.96
C ALA A 24 20.35 3.80 -2.82
N ARG A 25 20.79 2.78 -2.10
CA ARG A 25 20.06 2.28 -0.94
C ARG A 25 19.93 3.49 -0.05
N SER A 26 18.84 4.23 -0.26
CA SER A 26 18.44 5.27 0.67
C SER A 26 18.43 4.57 1.99
N GLY A 27 19.38 4.93 2.85
CA GLY A 27 19.59 4.22 4.10
C GLY A 27 18.23 4.01 4.70
N LYS A 28 17.88 2.78 5.05
CA LYS A 28 16.52 2.44 5.54
C LYS A 28 16.22 3.43 6.65
N LYS A 29 15.37 4.42 6.35
CA LYS A 29 14.93 5.37 7.35
C LYS A 29 14.20 4.56 8.41
N HIS A 30 14.79 4.45 9.57
CA HIS A 30 14.16 3.77 10.69
C HIS A 30 13.16 4.75 11.30
N VAL A 31 11.89 4.49 11.09
CA VAL A 31 10.80 5.31 11.61
C VAL A 31 10.15 4.54 12.74
N SER A 32 10.13 5.10 13.93
CA SER A 32 9.56 4.46 15.13
C SER A 32 8.06 4.70 15.29
N ALA A 33 7.57 5.81 14.78
CA ALA A 33 6.17 6.20 14.90
C ALA A 33 5.63 6.70 13.55
N GLY A 34 4.38 6.41 13.26
CA GLY A 34 3.74 6.78 12.00
C GLY A 34 2.25 7.00 12.12
N THR A 35 1.62 7.24 10.98
CA THR A 35 0.17 7.38 10.86
C THR A 35 -0.35 6.38 9.82
N LEU A 36 -1.36 5.62 10.20
CA LEU A 36 -2.06 4.71 9.32
C LEU A 36 -3.38 5.34 8.87
N TYR A 37 -3.50 5.59 7.59
CA TYR A 37 -4.75 6.06 6.99
C TYR A 37 -5.53 4.87 6.44
N VAL A 38 -6.75 4.71 6.91
CA VAL A 38 -7.68 3.67 6.46
C VAL A 38 -8.83 4.33 5.72
N GLN A 39 -8.94 4.05 4.45
CA GLN A 39 -10.08 4.47 3.64
C GLN A 39 -10.90 3.26 3.22
N SER A 40 -12.10 3.14 3.74
CA SER A 40 -12.99 2.03 3.43
C SER A 40 -14.27 2.54 2.77
N THR A 41 -14.46 2.13 1.53
CA THR A 41 -15.70 2.34 0.78
C THR A 41 -16.49 1.04 0.71
N TYR A 42 -17.71 1.08 0.18
CA TYR A 42 -18.48 -0.15 -0.03
C TYR A 42 -17.83 -1.16 -0.96
N ASN A 43 -16.95 -0.71 -1.84
CA ASN A 43 -16.34 -1.53 -2.89
C ASN A 43 -14.84 -1.77 -2.72
N ASN A 44 -14.17 -1.09 -1.81
CA ASN A 44 -12.72 -1.22 -1.65
C ASN A 44 -12.24 -0.71 -0.28
N THR A 45 -11.13 -1.24 0.16
CA THR A 45 -10.42 -0.75 1.34
C THR A 45 -8.98 -0.44 0.96
N LYS A 46 -8.51 0.75 1.30
CA LYS A 46 -7.13 1.22 1.09
C LYS A 46 -6.49 1.53 2.42
N LEU A 47 -5.27 1.08 2.58
CA LEU A 47 -4.42 1.44 3.71
C LEU A 47 -3.18 2.15 3.22
N LEU A 48 -2.85 3.25 3.86
CA LEU A 48 -1.63 4.02 3.60
C LEU A 48 -0.91 4.25 4.93
N LEU A 49 0.32 3.82 5.01
CA LEU A 49 1.20 4.05 6.14
C LEU A 49 2.15 5.20 5.82
N THR A 50 2.16 6.20 6.68
CA THR A 50 3.04 7.36 6.55
C THR A 50 3.88 7.53 7.81
N ASP A 51 4.93 8.35 7.74
CA ASP A 51 5.58 8.88 8.92
C ASP A 51 4.74 10.02 9.54
N LYS A 52 5.22 10.63 10.62
CA LYS A 52 4.52 11.75 11.25
C LYS A 52 4.52 13.02 10.41
N ASP A 53 5.47 13.15 9.49
CA ASP A 53 5.58 14.29 8.56
C ASP A 53 4.66 14.14 7.33
N GLY A 54 4.03 13.00 7.16
CA GLY A 54 3.11 12.73 6.06
C GLY A 54 3.75 12.06 4.84
N ASN A 55 5.01 11.64 4.92
CA ASN A 55 5.66 10.93 3.82
C ASN A 55 5.16 9.48 3.75
N ALA A 56 4.72 9.04 2.59
CA ALA A 56 4.24 7.68 2.39
C ALA A 56 5.37 6.65 2.51
N LEU A 57 5.18 5.67 3.36
CA LEU A 57 6.12 4.58 3.59
C LEU A 57 5.68 3.28 2.90
N ALA A 58 4.40 2.97 3.01
CA ALA A 58 3.81 1.80 2.38
C ALA A 58 2.32 2.02 2.12
N TRP A 59 1.81 1.43 1.06
CA TRP A 59 0.38 1.45 0.79
C TRP A 59 -0.07 0.14 0.13
N SER A 60 -1.33 -0.19 0.29
CA SER A 60 -1.97 -1.27 -0.44
C SER A 60 -3.49 -1.10 -0.42
N SER A 61 -4.16 -1.85 -1.25
CA SER A 61 -5.62 -1.89 -1.30
C SER A 61 -6.12 -3.30 -1.58
N SER A 62 -7.39 -3.55 -1.34
CA SER A 62 -8.00 -4.86 -1.65
C SER A 62 -7.86 -5.22 -3.12
N GLY A 63 -8.00 -4.25 -4.01
CA GLY A 63 -7.78 -4.45 -5.45
C GLY A 63 -6.34 -4.74 -5.82
N ALA A 64 -5.38 -4.13 -5.13
CA ALA A 64 -3.94 -4.32 -5.38
C ALA A 64 -3.44 -5.72 -5.00
N ILE A 65 -4.04 -6.36 -4.01
CA ILE A 65 -3.67 -7.72 -3.58
C ILE A 65 -4.39 -8.84 -4.36
N GLY A 66 -5.22 -8.48 -5.33
CA GLY A 66 -5.83 -9.43 -6.27
C GLY A 66 -7.31 -9.71 -6.07
N PHE A 67 -7.99 -9.10 -5.11
CA PHE A 67 -9.45 -9.20 -5.00
C PHE A 67 -10.14 -8.45 -6.13
N LYS A 68 -11.22 -9.00 -6.65
CA LYS A 68 -11.97 -8.44 -7.78
C LYS A 68 -13.46 -8.34 -7.47
N GLY A 69 -14.13 -7.36 -8.08
CA GLY A 69 -15.57 -7.18 -7.95
C GLY A 69 -16.01 -6.84 -6.52
N ALA A 70 -17.11 -7.40 -6.08
CA ALA A 70 -17.69 -7.15 -4.75
C ALA A 70 -16.81 -7.67 -3.58
N LYS A 71 -15.90 -8.60 -3.83
CA LYS A 71 -14.99 -9.14 -2.82
C LYS A 71 -14.02 -8.13 -2.23
N LYS A 72 -13.71 -7.06 -2.97
CA LYS A 72 -12.84 -5.97 -2.51
C LYS A 72 -13.40 -5.20 -1.30
N GLY A 73 -14.70 -5.15 -1.16
CA GLY A 73 -15.37 -4.46 -0.05
C GLY A 73 -15.59 -5.33 1.19
N THR A 74 -15.10 -6.54 1.22
CA THR A 74 -15.31 -7.46 2.34
C THR A 74 -14.32 -7.22 3.49
N PRO A 75 -14.71 -7.51 4.74
CA PRO A 75 -13.79 -7.46 5.89
C PRO A 75 -12.58 -8.38 5.72
N PHE A 76 -12.75 -9.54 5.10
CA PHE A 76 -11.67 -10.47 4.83
C PHE A 76 -10.59 -9.85 3.93
N ALA A 77 -10.98 -9.18 2.86
CA ALA A 77 -10.05 -8.48 1.98
C ALA A 77 -9.30 -7.36 2.72
N ALA A 78 -10.00 -6.60 3.54
CA ALA A 78 -9.40 -5.55 4.37
C ALA A 78 -8.38 -6.12 5.39
N ALA A 79 -8.68 -7.26 5.98
CA ALA A 79 -7.76 -7.93 6.88
C ALA A 79 -6.46 -8.34 6.16
N LYS A 80 -6.56 -8.86 4.95
CA LYS A 80 -5.38 -9.20 4.14
C LYS A 80 -4.52 -7.98 3.79
N VAL A 81 -5.14 -6.85 3.50
CA VAL A 81 -4.43 -5.58 3.30
C VAL A 81 -3.72 -5.15 4.60
N GLY A 82 -4.41 -5.25 5.73
CA GLY A 82 -3.86 -4.92 7.05
C GLY A 82 -2.65 -5.78 7.41
N GLU A 83 -2.70 -7.08 7.18
CA GLU A 83 -1.57 -8.00 7.37
C GLU A 83 -0.36 -7.58 6.52
N LEU A 84 -0.57 -7.32 5.23
CA LEU A 84 0.50 -6.94 4.31
C LEU A 84 1.18 -5.63 4.72
N ILE A 85 0.40 -4.61 5.07
CA ILE A 85 0.94 -3.32 5.52
C ILE A 85 1.60 -3.47 6.89
N GLY A 86 1.06 -4.29 7.79
CA GLY A 86 1.67 -4.59 9.09
C GLY A 86 3.05 -5.22 8.97
N GLU A 87 3.23 -6.18 8.06
CA GLU A 87 4.54 -6.77 7.76
C GLU A 87 5.54 -5.74 7.23
N LYS A 88 5.09 -4.87 6.33
CA LYS A 88 5.93 -3.77 5.84
C LYS A 88 6.30 -2.80 6.95
N ALA A 89 5.37 -2.50 7.85
CA ALA A 89 5.62 -1.63 8.99
C ALA A 89 6.66 -2.23 9.96
N GLN A 90 6.60 -3.52 10.22
CA GLN A 90 7.60 -4.22 11.02
C GLN A 90 8.99 -4.14 10.36
N ASN A 91 9.07 -4.32 9.05
CA ASN A 91 10.33 -4.24 8.31
C ASN A 91 10.94 -2.82 8.33
N ILE A 92 10.10 -1.80 8.42
CA ILE A 92 10.52 -0.40 8.56
C ILE A 92 10.94 -0.09 10.01
N GLY A 93 10.39 -0.83 10.98
CA GLY A 93 10.68 -0.67 12.39
C GLY A 93 9.69 0.22 13.14
N ILE A 94 8.49 0.39 12.62
CA ILE A 94 7.43 1.16 13.27
C ILE A 94 6.90 0.38 14.48
N LYS A 95 6.81 1.06 15.62
CA LYS A 95 6.32 0.51 16.88
C LYS A 95 4.96 1.08 17.28
N GLU A 96 4.75 2.35 17.03
CA GLU A 96 3.55 3.09 17.40
C GLU A 96 2.89 3.70 16.18
N VAL A 97 1.57 3.69 16.13
CA VAL A 97 0.79 4.23 15.02
C VAL A 97 -0.45 4.96 15.50
N ASP A 98 -0.67 6.15 14.96
CA ASP A 98 -1.96 6.84 15.01
C ASP A 98 -2.81 6.38 13.82
N VAL A 99 -4.06 6.04 14.06
CA VAL A 99 -4.96 5.58 12.99
C VAL A 99 -5.97 6.67 12.65
N VAL A 100 -6.09 6.97 11.38
CA VAL A 100 -7.10 7.87 10.83
C VAL A 100 -8.02 7.07 9.90
N VAL A 101 -9.27 6.94 10.29
CA VAL A 101 -10.27 6.18 9.54
C VAL A 101 -11.15 7.12 8.73
N ARG A 102 -11.46 6.73 7.52
CA ARG A 102 -12.34 7.47 6.63
C ARG A 102 -13.21 6.51 5.83
N GLY A 103 -14.49 6.82 5.72
CA GLY A 103 -15.43 6.06 4.91
C GLY A 103 -16.37 5.16 5.71
N VAL A 104 -17.26 4.48 5.02
CA VAL A 104 -18.39 3.74 5.59
C VAL A 104 -18.36 2.24 5.30
N GLY A 105 -17.30 1.75 4.66
CA GLY A 105 -17.17 0.35 4.28
C GLY A 105 -17.01 -0.59 5.47
N SER A 106 -17.34 -1.85 5.28
CA SER A 106 -17.23 -2.89 6.31
C SER A 106 -15.79 -3.26 6.70
N GLY A 107 -14.82 -2.86 5.89
CA GLY A 107 -13.40 -3.15 6.12
C GLY A 107 -12.69 -2.21 7.10
N ARG A 108 -13.38 -1.23 7.68
CA ARG A 108 -12.79 -0.23 8.59
C ARG A 108 -12.04 -0.86 9.75
N GLU A 109 -12.70 -1.71 10.51
CA GLU A 109 -12.14 -2.32 11.71
C GLU A 109 -11.21 -3.50 11.40
N SER A 110 -11.58 -4.32 10.43
CA SER A 110 -10.82 -5.54 10.08
C SER A 110 -9.42 -5.23 9.64
N GLY A 111 -9.23 -4.18 8.84
CA GLY A 111 -7.92 -3.71 8.40
C GLY A 111 -7.05 -3.25 9.57
N ILE A 112 -7.63 -2.51 10.51
CA ILE A 112 -6.93 -2.03 11.71
C ILE A 112 -6.53 -3.21 12.62
N ARG A 113 -7.45 -4.12 12.87
CA ARG A 113 -7.18 -5.31 13.71
C ARG A 113 -6.08 -6.18 13.15
N ALA A 114 -6.11 -6.44 11.85
CA ALA A 114 -5.08 -7.22 11.17
C ALA A 114 -3.71 -6.53 11.21
N PHE A 115 -3.69 -5.21 11.08
CA PHE A 115 -2.47 -4.42 11.20
C PHE A 115 -1.87 -4.49 12.62
N ILE A 116 -2.69 -4.30 13.65
CA ILE A 116 -2.27 -4.37 15.06
C ILE A 116 -1.80 -5.76 15.44
N SER A 117 -2.38 -6.81 14.87
CA SER A 117 -1.99 -8.21 15.14
C SER A 117 -0.53 -8.51 14.81
N LYS A 118 0.11 -7.68 14.02
CA LYS A 118 1.54 -7.75 13.70
C LYS A 118 2.46 -7.17 14.78
N GLY A 119 1.94 -6.81 15.95
CA GLY A 119 2.72 -6.34 17.08
C GLY A 119 2.99 -4.84 17.09
N ILE A 120 2.18 -4.06 16.38
CA ILE A 120 2.28 -2.60 16.35
C ILE A 120 1.30 -2.01 17.36
N GLU A 121 1.75 -1.07 18.17
CA GLU A 121 0.94 -0.41 19.18
C GLU A 121 0.07 0.69 18.58
N LEU A 122 -1.18 0.72 18.96
CA LEU A 122 -2.13 1.74 18.58
C LEU A 122 -2.18 2.84 19.63
N THR A 123 -1.85 4.07 19.23
CA THR A 123 -1.85 5.22 20.13
C THR A 123 -3.20 5.94 20.11
N THR A 124 -3.70 6.27 18.92
CA THR A 124 -4.92 7.08 18.76
C THR A 124 -5.73 6.58 17.58
N ILE A 125 -7.05 6.64 17.67
CA ILE A 125 -7.96 6.43 16.53
C ILE A 125 -8.76 7.70 16.32
N LYS A 126 -8.75 8.23 15.09
CA LYS A 126 -9.54 9.37 14.66
C LYS A 126 -10.41 8.99 13.48
N ASP A 127 -11.67 9.37 13.53
CA ASP A 127 -12.56 9.26 12.37
C ASP A 127 -12.65 10.62 11.68
N ARG A 128 -12.29 10.65 10.41
CA ARG A 128 -12.34 11.84 9.54
C ARG A 128 -13.22 11.62 8.32
N THR A 129 -14.25 10.83 8.45
CA THR A 129 -15.23 10.65 7.37
C THR A 129 -15.85 11.99 7.00
N PRO A 130 -15.73 12.45 5.75
CA PRO A 130 -16.25 13.74 5.33
C PRO A 130 -17.76 13.75 5.34
N ILE A 131 -18.34 14.75 6.00
CA ILE A 131 -19.77 15.00 6.01
C ILE A 131 -19.99 16.38 5.40
N PRO A 132 -20.57 16.47 4.17
CA PRO A 132 -20.80 17.76 3.54
C PRO A 132 -21.89 18.53 4.25
N HIS A 133 -21.68 19.83 4.45
CA HIS A 133 -22.67 20.76 4.96
C HIS A 133 -23.23 21.56 3.78
N ASN A 134 -24.34 21.08 3.19
CA ASN A 134 -24.94 21.66 2.00
C ASN A 134 -23.97 21.75 0.81
N GLY A 135 -23.32 20.64 0.52
CA GLY A 135 -22.34 20.50 -0.57
C GLY A 135 -22.99 20.37 -1.96
N PRO A 136 -22.23 19.97 -2.98
CA PRO A 136 -22.75 19.77 -4.33
C PRO A 136 -23.82 18.66 -4.35
N LYS A 137 -24.76 18.78 -5.27
CA LYS A 137 -25.80 17.78 -5.46
C LYS A 137 -25.18 16.41 -5.77
N PRO A 138 -25.58 15.34 -5.06
CA PRO A 138 -25.12 14.00 -5.38
C PRO A 138 -25.63 13.56 -6.76
N ARG A 139 -24.94 12.61 -7.34
CA ARG A 139 -25.40 12.02 -8.61
C ARG A 139 -26.76 11.34 -8.46
N LYS A 140 -27.51 11.27 -9.56
CA LYS A 140 -28.79 10.58 -9.58
C LYS A 140 -28.66 9.12 -9.11
N PRO A 141 -29.54 8.64 -8.22
CA PRO A 141 -29.54 7.23 -7.82
C PRO A 141 -29.70 6.31 -9.03
N ARG A 142 -28.98 5.21 -9.01
CA ARG A 142 -29.09 4.20 -10.06
C ARG A 142 -30.44 3.50 -9.93
N THR A 143 -31.28 3.60 -10.96
CA THR A 143 -32.50 2.79 -11.11
C THR A 143 -32.13 1.46 -11.75
N VAL A 144 -32.54 0.40 -11.11
CA VAL A 144 -32.35 -0.96 -11.63
C VAL A 144 -33.57 -1.34 -12.46
#